data_b792a2896549e4eace78fcb1f5fcf013
#
_entry.id   b792a2896549e4eace78fcb1f5fcf013
#
_cell.length_a   1.000
_cell.length_b   1.000
_cell.length_c   1.000
_cell.angle_alpha   90.00
_cell.angle_beta   90.00
_cell.angle_gamma   90.00
#
_symmetry.space_group_name_H-M   'P 1'
#
loop_
_entity.id
_entity.type
_entity.pdbx_description
1 polymer ?
#
loop_
_entity_poly.entity_id
_entity_poly.type
_entity_poly.pdbx_seq_one_letter_code
_entity_poly.pdbx_strand_id
1 'polypeptide(L)'
;MNQQTGIGRREFLGAGAATLFAAGTPAFGDGGKAGTNRDDEVKFCAFADIHYYPKHFPHDTREWLERVLARAEREKVDFIIHMGDFTHKPATFKDYVDFYNDFHIKTYHTIGNHDDDGNSHEATLAAYRLECGHYFFDRDGFRFIVTDTNHCCAEGKFFHYSDSNYYAIHRKIGGSSISRVPPEQLEWLKATIESSSYPCIVTSHASYEREDGSPDRAAVRKIFNDANAKHPGRVRLVINGHHHCDFVRILDNIVYLDLNSASYDWMVKTHTAYPEEDVKRWKHARHVIAWNDPVNAIITISRNGHLKVEGQQSEFYLGITPKMAGLSPVNGQGRLITPNIQSFEMTIVYPNVV
;
A
#
# COMPACT_ATOMS: atom_id res chain seq x y z
N MET A 1 -2.64 -62.53 31.08
CA MET A 1 -1.65 -62.81 30.03
C MET A 1 -1.52 -61.56 29.21
N ASN A 2 -0.61 -60.71 29.59
CA ASN A 2 0.71 -60.37 29.04
C ASN A 2 0.71 -60.27 27.54
N GLN A 3 1.06 -59.09 26.96
CA GLN A 3 2.40 -58.50 26.94
C GLN A 3 2.38 -57.00 26.62
N GLN A 4 3.20 -56.30 27.40
CA GLN A 4 3.73 -54.98 27.06
C GLN A 4 4.78 -55.10 25.94
N THR A 5 4.80 -54.15 25.00
CA THR A 5 6.05 -53.84 24.31
C THR A 5 6.18 -52.32 24.26
N GLY A 6 7.14 -51.82 25.02
CA GLY A 6 7.60 -50.44 24.98
C GLY A 6 8.43 -50.18 23.73
N ILE A 7 8.29 -48.97 23.18
CA ILE A 7 9.22 -48.44 22.18
C ILE A 7 9.86 -47.19 22.77
N GLY A 8 11.18 -47.19 22.79
CA GLY A 8 12.05 -46.26 23.48
C GLY A 8 12.05 -44.84 22.92
N ARG A 9 12.27 -43.91 23.85
CA ARG A 9 12.73 -42.57 23.60
C ARG A 9 14.08 -42.59 22.86
N ARG A 10 14.13 -42.05 21.68
CA ARG A 10 15.38 -41.58 21.06
C ARG A 10 15.49 -40.06 21.24
N GLU A 11 16.40 -39.70 22.12
CA GLU A 11 16.90 -38.32 22.23
C GLU A 11 17.63 -37.97 20.93
N PHE A 12 17.11 -36.94 20.23
CA PHE A 12 17.86 -36.28 19.17
C PHE A 12 18.42 -34.99 19.76
N LEU A 13 19.67 -35.05 20.20
CA LEU A 13 20.52 -33.89 20.37
C LEU A 13 20.92 -33.42 18.96
N GLY A 14 20.17 -32.50 18.42
CA GLY A 14 20.53 -31.76 17.21
C GLY A 14 21.18 -30.43 17.62
N ALA A 15 22.50 -30.35 17.46
CA ALA A 15 23.24 -29.09 17.55
C ALA A 15 22.73 -28.12 16.48
N GLY A 16 21.95 -27.14 16.88
CA GLY A 16 21.55 -26.05 16.01
C GLY A 16 22.75 -25.14 15.74
N ALA A 17 23.37 -25.28 14.57
CA ALA A 17 24.24 -24.27 14.05
C ALA A 17 23.38 -23.03 13.73
N ALA A 18 23.51 -21.97 14.52
CA ALA A 18 22.98 -20.66 14.20
C ALA A 18 23.73 -20.16 12.96
N THR A 19 23.16 -20.39 11.78
CA THR A 19 23.59 -19.72 10.57
C THR A 19 23.10 -18.28 10.68
N LEU A 20 24.02 -17.39 10.99
CA LEU A 20 23.83 -15.96 10.80
C LEU A 20 23.60 -15.74 9.30
N PHE A 21 22.35 -15.69 8.89
CA PHE A 21 21.98 -15.08 7.61
C PHE A 21 22.29 -13.59 7.73
N ALA A 22 23.46 -13.20 7.22
CA ALA A 22 23.66 -11.83 6.80
C ALA A 22 22.61 -11.58 5.71
N ALA A 23 21.51 -10.93 6.09
CA ALA A 23 20.48 -10.49 5.18
C ALA A 23 21.10 -9.45 4.24
N GLY A 24 21.66 -9.91 3.14
CA GLY A 24 21.92 -9.11 1.97
C GLY A 24 20.54 -8.77 1.39
N THR A 25 19.99 -7.61 1.78
CA THR A 25 18.81 -7.06 1.14
C THR A 25 19.13 -6.82 -0.34
N PRO A 26 18.31 -7.30 -1.29
CA PRO A 26 18.48 -6.91 -2.67
C PRO A 26 18.24 -5.41 -2.78
N ALA A 27 19.32 -4.65 -2.94
CA ALA A 27 19.22 -3.31 -3.45
C ALA A 27 19.03 -3.47 -4.97
N PHE A 28 17.85 -3.19 -5.47
CA PHE A 28 17.66 -3.00 -6.90
C PHE A 28 18.36 -1.71 -7.29
N GLY A 29 19.65 -1.80 -7.56
CA GLY A 29 20.41 -0.74 -8.20
C GLY A 29 19.90 -0.63 -9.64
N ASP A 30 18.95 0.28 -9.86
CA ASP A 30 18.53 0.63 -11.22
C ASP A 30 19.68 1.39 -11.88
N GLY A 31 20.37 0.74 -12.82
CA GLY A 31 21.34 1.35 -13.73
C GLY A 31 20.67 2.26 -14.77
N GLY A 32 19.65 3.01 -14.39
CA GLY A 32 18.92 3.96 -15.22
C GLY A 32 19.84 5.11 -15.63
N LYS A 33 20.00 5.31 -16.93
CA LYS A 33 20.71 6.43 -17.54
C LYS A 33 20.18 7.75 -16.95
N ALA A 34 21.11 8.57 -16.46
CA ALA A 34 20.87 9.94 -16.04
C ALA A 34 20.07 10.70 -17.10
N GLY A 35 18.79 10.94 -16.81
CA GLY A 35 17.95 11.86 -17.54
C GLY A 35 17.97 13.20 -16.81
N THR A 36 18.38 14.24 -17.51
CA THR A 36 18.23 15.69 -17.24
C THR A 36 18.31 16.15 -15.78
N ASN A 37 19.35 16.94 -15.47
CA ASN A 37 19.62 17.70 -14.24
C ASN A 37 18.39 18.08 -13.40
N ARG A 38 17.84 17.13 -12.62
CA ARG A 38 16.88 17.33 -11.54
C ARG A 38 17.41 16.69 -10.27
N ASP A 39 18.65 17.00 -9.91
CA ASP A 39 19.36 16.35 -8.79
C ASP A 39 18.68 16.56 -7.41
N ASP A 40 17.60 17.37 -7.36
CA ASP A 40 16.95 17.78 -6.12
C ASP A 40 15.44 17.55 -6.04
N GLU A 41 14.85 16.92 -7.04
CA GLU A 41 13.39 16.73 -7.12
C GLU A 41 13.03 15.40 -7.78
N VAL A 42 12.01 14.72 -7.26
CA VAL A 42 11.41 13.53 -7.88
C VAL A 42 9.93 13.76 -8.11
N LYS A 43 9.42 13.35 -9.28
CA LYS A 43 8.02 13.44 -9.68
C LYS A 43 7.48 12.05 -10.00
N PHE A 44 6.45 11.58 -9.30
CA PHE A 44 5.90 10.25 -9.51
C PHE A 44 4.37 10.23 -9.50
N CYS A 45 3.79 9.22 -10.14
CA CYS A 45 2.36 8.95 -10.06
C CYS A 45 2.08 7.92 -8.98
N ALA A 46 1.14 8.24 -8.08
CA ALA A 46 0.68 7.34 -7.03
C ALA A 46 -0.84 7.11 -7.13
N PHE A 47 -1.27 5.87 -6.95
CA PHE A 47 -2.68 5.49 -6.86
C PHE A 47 -2.84 4.32 -5.88
N ALA A 48 -4.07 4.04 -5.44
CA ALA A 48 -4.37 3.01 -4.46
C ALA A 48 -5.66 2.27 -4.83
N ASP A 49 -5.79 1.03 -4.39
CA ASP A 49 -7.08 0.34 -4.27
C ASP A 49 -7.90 0.38 -5.57
N ILE A 50 -7.28 0.04 -6.71
CA ILE A 50 -7.97 -0.03 -8.00
C ILE A 50 -8.84 -1.29 -8.10
N HIS A 51 -8.51 -2.35 -7.32
CA HIS A 51 -9.30 -3.56 -7.12
C HIS A 51 -9.72 -4.25 -8.41
N TYR A 52 -8.81 -4.46 -9.34
CA TYR A 52 -9.17 -5.20 -10.55
C TYR A 52 -9.67 -6.61 -10.23
N TYR A 53 -10.92 -6.85 -10.60
CA TYR A 53 -11.54 -8.18 -10.62
C TYR A 53 -12.75 -8.15 -11.54
N PRO A 54 -12.73 -8.90 -12.67
CA PRO A 54 -13.85 -8.91 -13.62
C PRO A 54 -15.18 -9.24 -12.93
N LYS A 55 -16.24 -8.50 -13.24
CA LYS A 55 -17.58 -8.60 -12.64
C LYS A 55 -17.68 -8.20 -11.15
N HIS A 56 -16.64 -7.65 -10.58
CA HIS A 56 -16.65 -7.21 -9.18
C HIS A 56 -17.09 -5.76 -9.02
N PHE A 57 -16.89 -4.98 -10.03
CA PHE A 57 -16.89 -3.55 -10.01
C PHE A 57 -17.67 -2.97 -11.21
N PRO A 58 -18.31 -1.78 -11.08
CA PRO A 58 -19.16 -1.21 -12.12
C PRO A 58 -18.46 -0.79 -13.42
N HIS A 59 -17.14 -0.82 -13.50
CA HIS A 59 -16.40 -0.37 -14.67
C HIS A 59 -15.41 -1.42 -15.17
N ASP A 60 -14.98 -1.30 -16.43
CA ASP A 60 -13.84 -2.06 -16.95
C ASP A 60 -12.55 -1.44 -16.37
N THR A 61 -12.05 -2.09 -15.36
CA THR A 61 -10.91 -1.59 -14.60
C THR A 61 -9.60 -1.59 -15.37
N ARG A 62 -9.50 -2.35 -16.49
CA ARG A 62 -8.32 -2.26 -17.36
C ARG A 62 -8.26 -0.90 -18.04
N GLU A 63 -9.36 -0.39 -18.57
CA GLU A 63 -9.45 0.97 -19.08
C GLU A 63 -9.07 2.00 -18.03
N TRP A 64 -9.43 1.75 -16.78
CA TRP A 64 -9.07 2.62 -15.67
C TRP A 64 -7.57 2.66 -15.43
N LEU A 65 -6.89 1.52 -15.46
CA LEU A 65 -5.43 1.48 -15.37
C LEU A 65 -4.79 2.22 -16.56
N GLU A 66 -5.28 1.99 -17.78
CA GLU A 66 -4.83 2.70 -18.98
C GLU A 66 -4.93 4.23 -18.82
N ARG A 67 -6.00 4.72 -18.21
CA ARG A 67 -6.19 6.16 -17.95
C ARG A 67 -5.22 6.71 -16.89
N VAL A 68 -4.93 5.92 -15.82
CA VAL A 68 -3.90 6.27 -14.83
C VAL A 68 -2.52 6.36 -15.50
N LEU A 69 -2.16 5.34 -16.28
CA LEU A 69 -0.88 5.28 -16.99
C LEU A 69 -0.73 6.41 -18.03
N ALA A 70 -1.79 6.71 -18.78
CA ALA A 70 -1.80 7.83 -19.73
C ALA A 70 -1.63 9.20 -19.05
N ARG A 71 -2.17 9.38 -17.82
CA ARG A 71 -1.90 10.59 -17.05
C ARG A 71 -0.43 10.65 -16.62
N ALA A 72 0.12 9.55 -16.10
CA ALA A 72 1.52 9.47 -15.70
C ALA A 72 2.47 9.83 -16.87
N GLU A 73 2.19 9.31 -18.07
CA GLU A 73 2.95 9.63 -19.28
C GLU A 73 2.84 11.10 -19.67
N ARG A 74 1.63 11.64 -19.71
CA ARG A 74 1.40 13.08 -20.03
C ARG A 74 2.11 13.99 -19.05
N GLU A 75 2.13 13.63 -17.76
CA GLU A 75 2.78 14.40 -16.71
C GLU A 75 4.29 14.16 -16.64
N LYS A 76 4.82 13.23 -17.44
CA LYS A 76 6.26 12.89 -17.54
C LYS A 76 6.86 12.56 -16.17
N VAL A 77 6.23 11.63 -15.45
CA VAL A 77 6.70 11.18 -14.15
C VAL A 77 7.94 10.28 -14.27
N ASP A 78 8.75 10.24 -13.23
CA ASP A 78 9.96 9.44 -13.17
C ASP A 78 9.65 7.95 -12.94
N PHE A 79 8.54 7.65 -12.25
CA PHE A 79 8.01 6.30 -12.05
C PHE A 79 6.54 6.32 -11.62
N ILE A 80 5.93 5.13 -11.51
CA ILE A 80 4.56 4.93 -11.06
C ILE A 80 4.58 3.92 -9.91
N ILE A 81 3.80 4.15 -8.85
CA ILE A 81 3.66 3.23 -7.73
C ILE A 81 2.21 3.14 -7.28
N HIS A 82 1.73 1.93 -6.98
CA HIS A 82 0.45 1.76 -6.32
C HIS A 82 0.59 1.35 -4.85
N MET A 83 -0.41 1.73 -4.04
CA MET A 83 -0.40 1.54 -2.60
C MET A 83 -1.15 0.27 -2.15
N GLY A 84 -1.19 -0.77 -2.99
CA GLY A 84 -1.85 -2.05 -2.69
C GLY A 84 -3.27 -2.15 -3.24
N ASP A 85 -3.85 -3.33 -3.05
CA ASP A 85 -5.17 -3.73 -3.55
C ASP A 85 -5.34 -3.45 -5.06
N PHE A 86 -4.30 -3.87 -5.80
CA PHE A 86 -4.24 -3.71 -7.24
C PHE A 86 -5.16 -4.69 -7.95
N THR A 87 -5.13 -5.96 -7.53
CA THR A 87 -6.04 -6.99 -8.05
C THR A 87 -6.25 -8.11 -7.04
N HIS A 88 -7.45 -8.70 -7.02
CA HIS A 88 -7.78 -9.76 -6.09
C HIS A 88 -7.13 -11.13 -6.39
N LYS A 89 -6.43 -11.33 -7.47
CA LYS A 89 -5.76 -12.58 -7.86
C LYS A 89 -4.66 -12.30 -8.87
N PRO A 90 -3.55 -11.69 -8.47
CA PRO A 90 -2.48 -11.30 -9.39
C PRO A 90 -2.00 -12.44 -10.28
N ALA A 91 -1.84 -13.64 -9.74
CA ALA A 91 -1.41 -14.80 -10.51
C ALA A 91 -2.46 -15.29 -11.54
N THR A 92 -3.74 -15.07 -11.26
CA THR A 92 -4.84 -15.40 -12.18
C THR A 92 -4.98 -14.33 -13.27
N PHE A 93 -4.86 -13.07 -12.90
CA PHE A 93 -4.99 -11.93 -13.82
C PHE A 93 -3.62 -11.39 -14.27
N LYS A 94 -2.74 -12.34 -14.58
CA LYS A 94 -1.36 -12.04 -14.97
C LYS A 94 -1.27 -11.04 -16.14
N ASP A 95 -2.14 -11.12 -17.13
CA ASP A 95 -2.13 -10.19 -18.26
C ASP A 95 -2.39 -8.73 -17.84
N TYR A 96 -3.21 -8.52 -16.81
CA TYR A 96 -3.46 -7.22 -16.24
C TYR A 96 -2.22 -6.72 -15.46
N VAL A 97 -1.61 -7.61 -14.68
CA VAL A 97 -0.39 -7.30 -13.92
C VAL A 97 0.78 -7.05 -14.86
N ASP A 98 0.95 -7.88 -15.88
CA ASP A 98 2.02 -7.69 -16.88
C ASP A 98 1.85 -6.38 -17.66
N PHE A 99 0.60 -5.99 -17.97
CA PHE A 99 0.34 -4.70 -18.61
C PHE A 99 0.87 -3.51 -17.80
N TYR A 100 0.78 -3.58 -16.47
CA TYR A 100 1.38 -2.61 -15.56
C TYR A 100 2.90 -2.76 -15.46
N ASN A 101 3.39 -3.99 -15.27
CA ASN A 101 4.81 -4.29 -15.12
C ASN A 101 5.64 -3.93 -16.36
N ASP A 102 5.08 -4.11 -17.53
CA ASP A 102 5.76 -3.91 -18.82
C ASP A 102 5.56 -2.50 -19.39
N PHE A 103 4.93 -1.60 -18.60
CA PHE A 103 4.78 -0.22 -19.02
C PHE A 103 6.16 0.45 -19.18
N HIS A 104 6.32 1.33 -20.15
CA HIS A 104 7.63 1.93 -20.48
C HIS A 104 8.19 2.88 -19.41
N ILE A 105 7.32 3.45 -18.54
CA ILE A 105 7.73 4.13 -17.30
C ILE A 105 7.85 3.08 -16.21
N LYS A 106 8.93 3.13 -15.41
CA LYS A 106 9.15 2.17 -14.32
C LYS A 106 7.97 2.14 -13.35
N THR A 107 7.54 0.93 -12.99
CA THR A 107 6.44 0.68 -12.06
C THR A 107 6.92 -0.04 -10.79
N TYR A 108 6.26 0.26 -9.68
CA TYR A 108 6.52 -0.37 -8.38
C TYR A 108 5.22 -0.80 -7.71
N HIS A 109 5.30 -1.80 -6.83
CA HIS A 109 4.17 -2.40 -6.15
C HIS A 109 4.30 -2.25 -4.63
N THR A 110 3.21 -1.83 -3.97
CA THR A 110 2.96 -2.14 -2.57
C THR A 110 1.90 -3.23 -2.54
N ILE A 111 2.04 -4.26 -1.71
CA ILE A 111 1.06 -5.34 -1.64
C ILE A 111 -0.06 -4.95 -0.67
N GLY A 112 -1.31 -5.09 -1.09
CA GLY A 112 -2.50 -4.93 -0.27
C GLY A 112 -3.10 -6.28 0.15
N ASN A 113 -4.04 -6.26 1.08
CA ASN A 113 -4.63 -7.50 1.60
C ASN A 113 -5.49 -8.25 0.56
N HIS A 114 -6.06 -7.55 -0.40
CA HIS A 114 -6.81 -8.18 -1.49
C HIS A 114 -5.92 -8.77 -2.59
N ASP A 115 -4.67 -8.36 -2.69
CA ASP A 115 -3.72 -8.95 -3.64
C ASP A 115 -3.42 -10.42 -3.29
N ASP A 116 -3.56 -10.81 -2.03
CA ASP A 116 -3.39 -12.19 -1.58
C ASP A 116 -4.73 -12.96 -1.47
N ASP A 117 -5.86 -12.38 -1.90
CA ASP A 117 -7.15 -13.06 -1.92
C ASP A 117 -7.14 -14.26 -2.88
N GLY A 118 -7.25 -15.48 -2.33
CA GLY A 118 -7.28 -16.72 -3.10
C GLY A 118 -5.97 -17.06 -3.82
N ASN A 119 -4.85 -16.49 -3.40
CA ASN A 119 -3.49 -16.84 -3.79
C ASN A 119 -2.64 -17.17 -2.57
N SER A 120 -1.51 -17.84 -2.79
CA SER A 120 -0.42 -17.80 -1.82
C SER A 120 0.36 -16.50 -1.97
N HIS A 121 1.01 -16.06 -0.91
CA HIS A 121 1.87 -14.87 -0.96
C HIS A 121 2.99 -15.01 -2.01
N GLU A 122 3.59 -16.20 -2.13
CA GLU A 122 4.63 -16.48 -3.14
C GLU A 122 4.09 -16.30 -4.56
N ALA A 123 2.83 -16.65 -4.83
CA ALA A 123 2.21 -16.46 -6.13
C ALA A 123 1.97 -14.96 -6.43
N THR A 124 1.63 -14.17 -5.42
CA THR A 124 1.53 -12.71 -5.53
C THR A 124 2.89 -12.08 -5.80
N LEU A 125 3.92 -12.45 -5.04
CA LEU A 125 5.29 -11.99 -5.26
C LEU A 125 5.78 -12.30 -6.69
N ALA A 126 5.57 -13.53 -7.14
CA ALA A 126 5.95 -13.96 -8.49
C ALA A 126 5.23 -13.15 -9.58
N ALA A 127 3.93 -12.89 -9.42
CA ALA A 127 3.15 -12.09 -10.36
C ALA A 127 3.66 -10.64 -10.42
N TYR A 128 3.98 -10.05 -9.28
CA TYR A 128 4.51 -8.68 -9.16
C TYR A 128 6.01 -8.58 -9.45
N ARG A 129 6.68 -9.71 -9.74
CA ARG A 129 8.13 -9.79 -9.99
C ARG A 129 8.94 -9.27 -8.81
N LEU A 130 8.48 -9.55 -7.59
CA LEU A 130 9.11 -9.17 -6.33
C LEU A 130 9.78 -10.40 -5.67
N GLU A 131 10.90 -10.18 -5.01
CA GLU A 131 11.57 -11.19 -4.19
C GLU A 131 11.04 -11.21 -2.75
N CYS A 132 10.53 -10.05 -2.29
CA CYS A 132 9.99 -9.87 -0.94
C CYS A 132 8.89 -8.82 -0.96
N GLY A 133 7.93 -8.89 -0.03
CA GLY A 133 6.84 -7.92 0.10
C GLY A 133 7.29 -6.54 0.59
N HIS A 134 8.48 -6.45 1.21
CA HIS A 134 9.08 -5.20 1.63
C HIS A 134 10.47 -5.02 0.98
N TYR A 135 10.75 -3.82 0.48
CA TYR A 135 11.98 -3.49 -0.23
C TYR A 135 12.22 -1.99 -0.26
N PHE A 136 13.35 -1.57 -0.79
CA PHE A 136 13.61 -0.17 -1.07
C PHE A 136 14.30 0.03 -2.42
N PHE A 137 14.19 1.24 -2.92
CA PHE A 137 14.95 1.70 -4.09
C PHE A 137 15.32 3.17 -3.91
N ASP A 138 16.42 3.57 -4.52
CA ASP A 138 16.87 4.96 -4.52
C ASP A 138 16.56 5.58 -5.89
N ARG A 139 15.97 6.79 -5.89
CA ARG A 139 15.62 7.52 -7.11
C ARG A 139 15.75 9.02 -6.87
N ASP A 140 16.46 9.70 -7.77
CA ASP A 140 16.58 11.16 -7.83
C ASP A 140 16.87 11.82 -6.47
N GLY A 141 17.81 11.24 -5.70
CA GLY A 141 18.22 11.75 -4.39
C GLY A 141 17.24 11.45 -3.24
N PHE A 142 16.31 10.50 -3.40
CA PHE A 142 15.40 9.99 -2.39
C PHE A 142 15.49 8.48 -2.24
N ARG A 143 15.27 7.97 -1.04
CA ARG A 143 15.04 6.56 -0.78
C ARG A 143 13.56 6.30 -0.60
N PHE A 144 12.99 5.46 -1.46
CA PHE A 144 11.64 4.94 -1.35
C PHE A 144 11.69 3.59 -0.64
N ILE A 145 10.93 3.47 0.45
CA ILE A 145 10.88 2.26 1.28
C ILE A 145 9.46 1.74 1.23
N VAL A 146 9.28 0.58 0.61
CA VAL A 146 8.01 -0.12 0.56
C VAL A 146 7.95 -1.09 1.72
N THR A 147 6.91 -0.99 2.53
CA THR A 147 6.69 -1.89 3.68
C THR A 147 5.48 -2.76 3.43
N ASP A 148 5.51 -3.97 3.97
CA ASP A 148 4.44 -4.94 3.87
C ASP A 148 3.66 -5.01 5.19
N THR A 149 2.42 -4.57 5.15
CA THR A 149 1.49 -4.61 6.29
C THR A 149 0.56 -5.83 6.27
N ASN A 150 0.80 -6.80 5.36
CA ASN A 150 -0.11 -7.92 5.16
C ASN A 150 0.22 -9.13 6.04
N HIS A 151 0.47 -8.87 7.31
CA HIS A 151 0.69 -9.92 8.29
C HIS A 151 -0.46 -9.96 9.29
N CYS A 152 -0.72 -11.19 9.79
CA CYS A 152 -1.56 -11.46 10.94
C CYS A 152 -0.70 -11.80 12.13
N CYS A 153 -1.22 -11.56 13.34
CA CYS A 153 -0.59 -12.04 14.58
C CYS A 153 -1.64 -12.78 15.42
N ALA A 154 -1.40 -14.07 15.66
CA ALA A 154 -2.23 -14.90 16.54
C ALA A 154 -1.34 -15.58 17.59
N GLU A 155 -1.72 -15.46 18.87
CA GLU A 155 -0.97 -16.06 19.99
C GLU A 155 0.54 -15.71 19.97
N GLY A 156 0.86 -14.47 19.58
CA GLY A 156 2.24 -13.97 19.48
C GLY A 156 3.04 -14.44 18.27
N LYS A 157 2.42 -15.19 17.36
CA LYS A 157 3.05 -15.64 16.11
C LYS A 157 2.59 -14.79 14.93
N PHE A 158 3.54 -14.34 14.13
CA PHE A 158 3.29 -13.63 12.88
C PHE A 158 3.25 -14.61 11.72
N PHE A 159 2.37 -14.35 10.78
CA PHE A 159 2.27 -15.05 9.50
C PHE A 159 1.64 -14.12 8.46
N HIS A 160 1.98 -14.33 7.21
CA HIS A 160 1.50 -13.50 6.11
C HIS A 160 0.04 -13.83 5.73
N TYR A 161 -0.68 -12.88 5.10
CA TYR A 161 -1.97 -13.16 4.49
C TYR A 161 -1.79 -14.17 3.37
N SER A 162 -2.75 -15.08 3.26
CA SER A 162 -2.77 -16.10 2.22
C SER A 162 -4.16 -16.72 2.18
N ASP A 163 -4.67 -17.04 1.00
CA ASP A 163 -5.95 -17.70 0.82
C ASP A 163 -7.12 -17.06 1.60
N SER A 164 -7.16 -15.72 1.65
CA SER A 164 -8.17 -14.94 2.37
C SER A 164 -8.17 -15.15 3.90
N ASN A 165 -7.04 -15.54 4.48
CA ASN A 165 -6.91 -15.72 5.93
C ASN A 165 -7.09 -14.39 6.71
N TYR A 166 -6.89 -13.23 6.07
CA TYR A 166 -7.22 -11.91 6.58
C TYR A 166 -8.62 -11.87 7.20
N TYR A 167 -9.64 -12.23 6.43
CA TYR A 167 -11.03 -12.21 6.91
C TYR A 167 -11.30 -13.26 7.98
N ALA A 168 -10.64 -14.43 7.90
CA ALA A 168 -10.78 -15.47 8.90
C ALA A 168 -10.20 -15.03 10.25
N ILE A 169 -9.04 -14.38 10.26
CA ILE A 169 -8.39 -13.85 11.46
C ILE A 169 -9.18 -12.66 12.01
N HIS A 170 -9.58 -11.71 11.17
CA HIS A 170 -10.37 -10.56 11.59
C HIS A 170 -11.66 -10.97 12.30
N ARG A 171 -12.38 -11.98 11.80
CA ARG A 171 -13.60 -12.49 12.43
C ARG A 171 -13.35 -13.24 13.74
N LYS A 172 -12.20 -13.92 13.88
CA LYS A 172 -11.92 -14.77 15.06
C LYS A 172 -11.36 -13.96 16.23
N ILE A 173 -10.41 -13.09 16.00
CA ILE A 173 -9.60 -12.47 17.06
C ILE A 173 -9.57 -10.93 16.98
N GLY A 174 -10.29 -10.35 16.03
CA GLY A 174 -10.48 -8.91 15.91
C GLY A 174 -9.38 -8.18 15.14
N GLY A 175 -9.63 -6.90 14.87
CA GLY A 175 -8.84 -6.07 13.97
C GLY A 175 -7.39 -5.82 14.39
N SER A 176 -7.08 -5.86 15.70
CA SER A 176 -5.70 -5.70 16.19
C SER A 176 -4.75 -6.83 15.82
N SER A 177 -5.29 -7.90 15.24
CA SER A 177 -4.51 -9.08 14.85
C SER A 177 -4.13 -9.10 13.37
N ILE A 178 -4.56 -8.11 12.60
CA ILE A 178 -4.31 -7.96 11.17
C ILE A 178 -3.57 -6.65 10.88
N SER A 179 -3.13 -6.48 9.65
CA SER A 179 -2.36 -5.32 9.20
C SER A 179 -1.10 -5.06 10.06
N ARG A 180 -0.44 -6.17 10.43
CA ARG A 180 0.72 -6.16 11.33
C ARG A 180 2.02 -5.97 10.57
N VAL A 181 3.01 -5.45 11.28
CA VAL A 181 4.41 -5.37 10.83
C VAL A 181 5.25 -6.26 11.75
N PRO A 182 5.80 -7.38 11.26
CA PRO A 182 6.58 -8.29 12.11
C PRO A 182 7.85 -7.63 12.66
N PRO A 183 8.35 -8.10 13.82
CA PRO A 183 9.54 -7.53 14.46
C PRO A 183 10.77 -7.47 13.55
N GLU A 184 11.00 -8.49 12.75
CA GLU A 184 12.10 -8.55 11.77
C GLU A 184 11.98 -7.47 10.70
N GLN A 185 10.76 -7.14 10.26
CA GLN A 185 10.55 -6.04 9.32
C GLN A 185 10.73 -4.67 10.00
N LEU A 186 10.38 -4.52 11.28
CA LEU A 186 10.65 -3.29 12.04
C LEU A 186 12.16 -3.03 12.16
N GLU A 187 12.95 -4.06 12.45
CA GLU A 187 14.41 -3.94 12.50
C GLU A 187 15.01 -3.62 11.12
N TRP A 188 14.50 -4.28 10.07
CA TRP A 188 14.89 -3.97 8.69
C TRP A 188 14.55 -2.52 8.30
N LEU A 189 13.34 -2.05 8.62
CA LEU A 189 12.90 -0.69 8.34
C LEU A 189 13.81 0.35 9.01
N LYS A 190 14.13 0.12 10.28
CA LYS A 190 15.05 0.97 11.03
C LYS A 190 16.43 1.00 10.38
N ALA A 191 17.02 -0.16 10.09
CA ALA A 191 18.33 -0.26 9.46
C ALA A 191 18.34 0.39 8.06
N THR A 192 17.27 0.22 7.29
CA THR A 192 17.12 0.81 5.95
C THR A 192 17.08 2.34 5.99
N ILE A 193 16.36 2.92 6.96
CA ILE A 193 16.30 4.37 7.15
C ILE A 193 17.65 4.90 7.65
N GLU A 194 18.28 4.24 8.63
CA GLU A 194 19.55 4.68 9.22
C GLU A 194 20.71 4.60 8.22
N SER A 195 20.71 3.61 7.33
CA SER A 195 21.74 3.47 6.29
C SER A 195 21.58 4.41 5.11
N SER A 196 20.45 5.11 4.99
CA SER A 196 20.20 6.00 3.86
C SER A 196 21.03 7.29 3.97
N SER A 197 21.67 7.69 2.88
CA SER A 197 22.22 9.03 2.70
C SER A 197 21.19 10.04 2.19
N TYR A 198 20.01 9.55 1.76
CA TYR A 198 18.93 10.33 1.20
C TYR A 198 17.75 10.50 2.17
N PRO A 199 16.93 11.55 2.00
CA PRO A 199 15.60 11.59 2.61
C PRO A 199 14.78 10.37 2.19
N CYS A 200 13.97 9.85 3.13
CA CYS A 200 13.16 8.67 2.93
C CYS A 200 11.69 9.03 2.72
N ILE A 201 11.08 8.35 1.76
CA ILE A 201 9.64 8.30 1.51
C ILE A 201 9.20 6.87 1.79
N VAL A 202 8.22 6.67 2.67
CA VAL A 202 7.76 5.33 3.06
C VAL A 202 6.39 5.08 2.47
N THR A 203 6.19 3.90 1.88
CA THR A 203 4.88 3.47 1.40
C THR A 203 4.45 2.21 2.14
N SER A 204 3.14 2.11 2.38
CA SER A 204 2.51 0.95 3.00
C SER A 204 1.08 0.82 2.46
N HIS A 205 0.47 -0.36 2.59
CA HIS A 205 -0.95 -0.45 2.28
C HIS A 205 -1.78 0.10 3.43
N ALA A 206 -1.67 -0.44 4.65
CA ALA A 206 -2.36 0.09 5.83
C ALA A 206 -1.61 1.29 6.43
N SER A 207 -2.36 2.26 6.95
CA SER A 207 -1.83 3.52 7.47
C SER A 207 -1.02 3.35 8.77
N TYR A 208 0.06 4.11 8.89
CA TYR A 208 0.82 4.28 10.13
C TYR A 208 0.39 5.51 10.93
N GLU A 209 -0.56 6.28 10.44
CA GLU A 209 -1.09 7.47 11.12
C GLU A 209 -2.41 7.17 11.84
N ARG A 210 -3.30 6.45 11.20
CA ARG A 210 -4.68 6.24 11.63
C ARG A 210 -4.79 5.25 12.78
N GLU A 211 -5.80 5.45 13.66
CA GLU A 211 -6.08 4.53 14.78
C GLU A 211 -6.59 3.17 14.29
N ASP A 212 -7.28 3.15 13.17
CA ASP A 212 -7.79 1.96 12.49
C ASP A 212 -6.81 1.41 11.42
N GLY A 213 -5.62 1.98 11.31
CA GLY A 213 -4.53 1.49 10.49
C GLY A 213 -3.78 0.31 11.12
N SER A 214 -2.48 0.20 10.84
CA SER A 214 -1.65 -0.84 11.44
C SER A 214 -1.63 -0.73 12.97
N PRO A 215 -1.87 -1.81 13.71
CA PRO A 215 -1.66 -1.83 15.17
C PRO A 215 -0.23 -1.52 15.61
N ASP A 216 0.75 -1.75 14.71
CA ASP A 216 2.17 -1.50 14.98
C ASP A 216 2.60 -0.06 14.64
N ARG A 217 1.65 0.83 14.28
CA ARG A 217 1.91 2.24 13.92
C ARG A 217 2.75 3.00 14.95
N ALA A 218 2.56 2.72 16.22
CA ALA A 218 3.33 3.40 17.27
C ALA A 218 4.82 3.02 17.22
N ALA A 219 5.14 1.75 16.98
CA ALA A 219 6.51 1.26 16.82
C ALA A 219 7.15 1.82 15.54
N VAL A 220 6.41 1.79 14.43
CA VAL A 220 6.88 2.36 13.15
C VAL A 220 7.15 3.86 13.27
N ARG A 221 6.20 4.63 13.82
CA ARG A 221 6.37 6.08 14.02
C ARG A 221 7.52 6.41 14.96
N LYS A 222 7.75 5.56 15.97
CA LYS A 222 8.93 5.73 16.84
C LYS A 222 10.22 5.61 16.03
N ILE A 223 10.33 4.66 15.10
CA ILE A 223 11.49 4.52 14.21
C ILE A 223 11.69 5.80 13.39
N PHE A 224 10.61 6.34 12.81
CA PHE A 224 10.67 7.59 12.02
C PHE A 224 11.12 8.78 12.87
N ASN A 225 10.56 8.93 14.06
CA ASN A 225 10.87 10.04 14.96
C ASN A 225 12.30 9.94 15.49
N ASP A 226 12.78 8.74 15.85
CA ASP A 226 14.16 8.52 16.28
C ASP A 226 15.14 8.86 15.14
N ALA A 227 14.80 8.52 13.89
CA ALA A 227 15.62 8.87 12.72
C ALA A 227 15.64 10.39 12.47
N ASN A 228 14.48 11.04 12.56
CA ASN A 228 14.36 12.51 12.39
C ASN A 228 14.99 13.30 13.54
N ALA A 229 15.04 12.74 14.75
CA ALA A 229 15.77 13.35 15.86
C ALA A 229 17.29 13.37 15.64
N LYS A 230 17.83 12.33 14.96
CA LYS A 230 19.26 12.26 14.59
C LYS A 230 19.57 13.10 13.35
N HIS A 231 18.68 13.04 12.37
CA HIS A 231 18.83 13.68 11.07
C HIS A 231 17.49 14.32 10.66
N PRO A 232 17.25 15.61 10.95
CA PRO A 232 16.00 16.29 10.64
C PRO A 232 15.63 16.13 9.17
N GLY A 233 14.40 15.68 8.89
CA GLY A 233 13.93 15.39 7.54
C GLY A 233 14.46 14.10 6.92
N ARG A 234 14.94 13.15 7.72
CA ARG A 234 15.30 11.81 7.25
C ARG A 234 14.09 11.07 6.70
N VAL A 235 12.97 11.07 7.40
CA VAL A 235 11.67 10.60 6.90
C VAL A 235 10.78 11.80 6.68
N ARG A 236 10.24 11.98 5.47
CA ARG A 236 9.49 13.19 5.08
C ARG A 236 8.05 12.94 4.73
N LEU A 237 7.78 11.81 4.05
CA LEU A 237 6.47 11.50 3.50
C LEU A 237 6.17 10.03 3.73
N VAL A 238 4.95 9.75 4.18
CA VAL A 238 4.39 8.39 4.30
C VAL A 238 3.11 8.37 3.49
N ILE A 239 2.98 7.39 2.58
CA ILE A 239 1.83 7.27 1.69
C ILE A 239 1.20 5.89 1.88
N ASN A 240 -0.12 5.84 1.98
CA ASN A 240 -0.85 4.58 2.06
C ASN A 240 -2.18 4.61 1.30
N GLY A 241 -2.78 3.43 1.10
CA GLY A 241 -4.13 3.18 0.58
C GLY A 241 -5.03 2.60 1.66
N HIS A 242 -5.74 1.50 1.33
CA HIS A 242 -6.54 0.64 2.22
C HIS A 242 -7.82 1.29 2.77
N HIS A 243 -7.77 2.53 3.17
CA HIS A 243 -8.88 3.18 3.88
C HIS A 243 -9.89 3.87 2.96
N HIS A 244 -9.65 3.86 1.65
CA HIS A 244 -10.48 4.49 0.62
C HIS A 244 -10.88 5.93 1.00
N CYS A 245 -9.95 6.69 1.57
CA CYS A 245 -10.20 8.05 1.97
C CYS A 245 -9.09 9.00 1.53
N ASP A 246 -9.49 10.22 1.19
CA ASP A 246 -8.58 11.31 0.86
C ASP A 246 -8.25 12.11 2.12
N PHE A 247 -7.03 11.96 2.61
CA PHE A 247 -6.64 12.63 3.84
C PHE A 247 -5.15 12.93 3.89
N VAL A 248 -4.81 14.10 4.43
CA VAL A 248 -3.43 14.50 4.71
C VAL A 248 -3.30 14.98 6.15
N ARG A 249 -2.23 14.60 6.81
CA ARG A 249 -1.89 15.04 8.16
C ARG A 249 -0.39 15.21 8.33
N ILE A 250 0.00 16.21 9.09
CA ILE A 250 1.39 16.43 9.48
C ILE A 250 1.54 16.07 10.95
N LEU A 251 2.41 15.10 11.24
CA LEU A 251 2.79 14.71 12.59
C LEU A 251 4.32 14.69 12.68
N ASP A 252 4.88 15.34 13.68
CA ASP A 252 6.31 15.33 13.94
C ASP A 252 7.16 15.77 12.70
N ASN A 253 6.65 16.73 11.92
CA ASN A 253 7.21 17.20 10.65
C ASN A 253 7.30 16.11 9.54
N ILE A 254 6.50 15.07 9.64
CA ILE A 254 6.30 14.06 8.60
C ILE A 254 4.90 14.24 8.01
N VAL A 255 4.80 14.26 6.70
CA VAL A 255 3.50 14.25 6.00
C VAL A 255 3.01 12.82 5.89
N TYR A 256 1.78 12.58 6.33
CA TYR A 256 1.05 11.32 6.13
C TYR A 256 -0.07 11.58 5.14
N LEU A 257 -0.08 10.82 4.04
CA LEU A 257 -1.02 10.96 2.94
C LEU A 257 -1.75 9.64 2.73
N ASP A 258 -3.04 9.62 3.10
CA ASP A 258 -3.94 8.54 2.71
C ASP A 258 -4.46 8.83 1.31
N LEU A 259 -4.14 7.98 0.34
CA LEU A 259 -4.68 8.07 -1.01
C LEU A 259 -6.05 7.39 -1.07
N ASN A 260 -7.01 8.12 -1.60
CA ASN A 260 -8.33 7.54 -1.88
C ASN A 260 -8.22 6.39 -2.88
N SER A 261 -9.12 5.42 -2.75
CA SER A 261 -9.26 4.37 -3.76
C SER A 261 -9.44 4.96 -5.15
N ALA A 262 -8.72 4.40 -6.12
CA ALA A 262 -8.87 4.80 -7.51
C ALA A 262 -10.29 4.55 -8.05
N SER A 263 -11.10 3.72 -7.37
CA SER A 263 -12.30 3.16 -7.97
C SER A 263 -13.60 3.37 -7.20
N TYR A 264 -13.62 3.18 -5.88
CA TYR A 264 -14.85 3.22 -5.07
C TYR A 264 -14.57 3.26 -3.58
N ASP A 265 -15.60 3.51 -2.77
CA ASP A 265 -15.57 3.30 -1.32
C ASP A 265 -16.49 2.14 -0.92
N TRP A 266 -16.05 1.33 0.05
CA TRP A 266 -16.82 0.24 0.62
C TRP A 266 -17.85 0.76 1.62
N MET A 267 -19.10 0.30 1.46
CA MET A 267 -20.18 0.69 2.36
C MET A 267 -20.47 -0.40 3.40
N VAL A 268 -20.60 0.01 4.64
CA VAL A 268 -20.99 -0.89 5.75
C VAL A 268 -22.37 -1.50 5.52
N LYS A 269 -23.26 -0.75 4.87
CA LYS A 269 -24.63 -1.19 4.54
C LYS A 269 -24.80 -1.29 3.04
N THR A 270 -25.60 -2.26 2.60
CA THR A 270 -26.01 -2.36 1.20
C THR A 270 -27.02 -1.27 0.82
N HIS A 271 -27.03 -0.92 -0.44
CA HIS A 271 -28.02 0.00 -1.04
C HIS A 271 -28.62 -0.55 -2.33
N THR A 272 -29.65 0.11 -2.82
CA THR A 272 -30.38 -0.27 -4.04
C THR A 272 -30.46 0.90 -5.02
N ALA A 273 -29.55 1.86 -4.91
CA ALA A 273 -29.59 3.09 -5.71
C ALA A 273 -29.15 2.87 -7.15
N TYR A 274 -28.31 1.86 -7.41
CA TYR A 274 -27.87 1.56 -8.77
C TYR A 274 -28.96 0.83 -9.57
N PRO A 275 -28.97 1.00 -10.90
CA PRO A 275 -29.86 0.25 -11.79
C PRO A 275 -29.77 -1.25 -11.62
N GLU A 276 -30.88 -1.96 -11.84
CA GLU A 276 -30.93 -3.41 -11.62
C GLU A 276 -29.99 -4.18 -12.56
N GLU A 277 -29.76 -3.68 -13.77
CA GLU A 277 -28.79 -4.23 -14.71
C GLU A 277 -27.37 -4.17 -14.18
N ASP A 278 -26.97 -3.08 -13.51
CA ASP A 278 -25.67 -2.93 -12.88
C ASP A 278 -25.51 -3.90 -11.70
N VAL A 279 -26.53 -4.01 -10.88
CA VAL A 279 -26.57 -4.94 -9.75
C VAL A 279 -26.47 -6.41 -10.21
N LYS A 280 -27.07 -6.75 -11.36
CA LYS A 280 -26.97 -8.10 -11.96
C LYS A 280 -25.59 -8.35 -12.56
N ARG A 281 -24.98 -7.31 -13.12
CA ARG A 281 -23.68 -7.40 -13.81
C ARG A 281 -22.52 -7.50 -12.83
N TRP A 282 -22.55 -6.74 -11.74
CA TRP A 282 -21.43 -6.58 -10.82
C TRP A 282 -21.77 -7.03 -9.41
N LYS A 283 -21.02 -8.00 -8.92
CA LYS A 283 -21.28 -8.69 -7.64
C LYS A 283 -21.36 -7.76 -6.43
N HIS A 284 -20.57 -6.69 -6.41
CA HIS A 284 -20.45 -5.79 -5.26
C HIS A 284 -21.13 -4.43 -5.45
N ALA A 285 -21.89 -4.23 -6.52
CA ALA A 285 -22.56 -2.94 -6.79
C ALA A 285 -23.35 -2.40 -5.59
N ARG A 286 -24.01 -3.27 -4.82
CA ARG A 286 -24.79 -2.86 -3.63
C ARG A 286 -23.95 -2.54 -2.40
N HIS A 287 -22.66 -2.80 -2.43
CA HIS A 287 -21.75 -2.64 -1.31
C HIS A 287 -20.75 -1.49 -1.49
N VAL A 288 -20.80 -0.80 -2.62
CA VAL A 288 -19.85 0.26 -2.95
C VAL A 288 -20.54 1.52 -3.43
N ILE A 289 -19.89 2.65 -3.23
CA ILE A 289 -20.17 3.89 -3.95
C ILE A 289 -18.97 4.15 -4.86
N ALA A 290 -19.20 4.12 -6.16
CA ALA A 290 -18.17 4.14 -7.18
C ALA A 290 -17.95 5.51 -7.81
N TRP A 291 -16.82 5.68 -8.47
CA TRP A 291 -16.43 6.90 -9.19
C TRP A 291 -16.66 6.75 -10.71
N ASN A 292 -16.69 7.86 -11.43
CA ASN A 292 -16.74 7.87 -12.90
C ASN A 292 -15.35 7.76 -13.54
N ASP A 293 -14.31 8.19 -12.84
CA ASP A 293 -12.94 8.25 -13.33
C ASP A 293 -11.96 7.73 -12.28
N PRO A 294 -10.87 7.05 -12.67
CA PRO A 294 -9.88 6.57 -11.71
C PRO A 294 -9.14 7.74 -11.09
N VAL A 295 -9.25 7.90 -9.77
CA VAL A 295 -8.50 8.94 -9.07
C VAL A 295 -7.08 8.48 -8.75
N ASN A 296 -6.15 9.39 -8.92
CA ASN A 296 -4.73 9.19 -8.66
C ASN A 296 -4.07 10.54 -8.38
N ALA A 297 -2.84 10.55 -7.91
CA ALA A 297 -2.08 11.76 -7.63
C ALA A 297 -0.75 11.79 -8.38
N ILE A 298 -0.37 12.97 -8.88
CA ILE A 298 0.99 13.27 -9.27
C ILE A 298 1.65 13.97 -8.09
N ILE A 299 2.72 13.41 -7.59
CA ILE A 299 3.43 13.89 -6.41
C ILE A 299 4.81 14.35 -6.83
N THR A 300 5.14 15.58 -6.49
CA THR A 300 6.46 16.17 -6.68
C THR A 300 7.03 16.51 -5.30
N ILE A 301 8.22 16.02 -4.99
CA ILE A 301 8.91 16.33 -3.75
C ILE A 301 10.36 16.71 -4.03
N SER A 302 10.82 17.78 -3.40
CA SER A 302 12.19 18.26 -3.53
C SER A 302 12.97 18.18 -2.22
N ARG A 303 14.29 18.14 -2.35
CA ARG A 303 15.20 17.99 -1.20
C ARG A 303 15.14 19.16 -0.21
N ASN A 304 14.72 20.34 -0.66
CA ASN A 304 14.49 21.51 0.21
C ASN A 304 13.21 21.42 1.06
N GLY A 305 12.42 20.34 0.93
CA GLY A 305 11.20 20.09 1.69
C GLY A 305 9.91 20.57 1.01
N HIS A 306 9.98 21.05 -0.23
CA HIS A 306 8.79 21.37 -1.01
C HIS A 306 8.08 20.09 -1.44
N LEU A 307 6.79 20.02 -1.20
CA LEU A 307 5.89 18.92 -1.58
C LEU A 307 4.68 19.49 -2.31
N LYS A 308 4.44 18.99 -3.51
CA LYS A 308 3.24 19.29 -4.30
C LYS A 308 2.50 18.00 -4.61
N VAL A 309 1.21 17.96 -4.34
CA VAL A 309 0.31 16.87 -4.68
C VAL A 309 -0.75 17.40 -5.62
N GLU A 310 -0.83 16.86 -6.82
CA GLU A 310 -1.82 17.18 -7.85
C GLU A 310 -2.79 16.00 -7.97
N GLY A 311 -3.81 16.01 -7.10
CA GLY A 311 -4.83 14.99 -7.03
C GLY A 311 -5.84 15.11 -8.17
N GLN A 312 -6.39 13.99 -8.60
CA GLN A 312 -7.46 13.94 -9.59
C GLN A 312 -8.82 14.12 -8.94
N GLN A 313 -9.68 14.85 -9.63
CA GLN A 313 -11.10 15.00 -9.31
C GLN A 313 -11.93 14.09 -10.22
N SER A 314 -12.95 13.47 -9.65
CA SER A 314 -13.94 12.66 -10.37
C SER A 314 -15.34 13.00 -9.86
N GLU A 315 -16.33 12.29 -10.35
CA GLU A 315 -17.71 12.35 -9.93
C GLU A 315 -18.17 10.98 -9.42
N PHE A 316 -19.24 10.95 -8.67
CA PHE A 316 -19.89 9.69 -8.32
C PHE A 316 -20.49 9.02 -9.55
N TYR A 317 -20.36 7.72 -9.65
CA TYR A 317 -20.96 6.92 -10.73
C TYR A 317 -22.46 7.18 -10.82
N LEU A 318 -22.95 7.52 -12.02
CA LEU A 318 -24.32 7.95 -12.27
C LEU A 318 -24.80 9.13 -11.40
N GLY A 319 -23.91 9.90 -10.81
CA GLY A 319 -24.23 10.98 -9.86
C GLY A 319 -24.78 10.48 -8.52
N ILE A 320 -24.72 9.18 -8.23
CA ILE A 320 -25.29 8.57 -7.02
C ILE A 320 -24.34 8.74 -5.85
N THR A 321 -24.65 9.71 -5.01
CA THR A 321 -23.92 9.99 -3.76
C THR A 321 -24.31 9.01 -2.65
N PRO A 322 -23.48 8.86 -1.58
CA PRO A 322 -23.85 8.08 -0.41
C PRO A 322 -25.22 8.49 0.17
N LYS A 323 -25.49 9.80 0.25
CA LYS A 323 -26.76 10.32 0.74
C LYS A 323 -27.96 9.90 -0.11
N MET A 324 -27.84 9.94 -1.43
CA MET A 324 -28.88 9.46 -2.35
C MET A 324 -29.11 7.94 -2.23
N ALA A 325 -28.07 7.19 -1.90
CA ALA A 325 -28.14 5.77 -1.61
C ALA A 325 -28.68 5.45 -0.19
N GLY A 326 -29.07 6.45 0.59
CA GLY A 326 -29.55 6.27 1.96
C GLY A 326 -28.44 5.91 2.95
N LEU A 327 -27.19 6.24 2.63
CA LEU A 327 -26.00 5.92 3.41
C LEU A 327 -25.42 7.18 4.08
N SER A 328 -24.52 6.96 5.06
CA SER A 328 -23.76 8.05 5.66
C SER A 328 -22.83 8.67 4.59
N PRO A 329 -22.75 10.01 4.51
CA PRO A 329 -21.78 10.69 3.64
C PRO A 329 -20.37 10.68 4.23
N VAL A 330 -20.18 10.16 5.42
CA VAL A 330 -18.89 10.01 6.09
C VAL A 330 -18.60 8.53 6.35
N ASN A 331 -17.36 8.14 6.19
CA ASN A 331 -16.90 6.78 6.47
C ASN A 331 -16.83 6.49 7.99
N GLY A 332 -16.42 5.29 8.35
CA GLY A 332 -16.33 4.86 9.76
C GLY A 332 -15.37 5.71 10.61
N GLN A 333 -14.46 6.46 9.98
CA GLN A 333 -13.49 7.34 10.64
C GLN A 333 -13.91 8.82 10.65
N GLY A 334 -15.16 9.11 10.27
CA GLY A 334 -15.69 10.48 10.26
C GLY A 334 -15.17 11.33 9.10
N ARG A 335 -14.62 10.72 8.03
CA ARG A 335 -14.16 11.43 6.82
C ARG A 335 -15.25 11.46 5.77
N LEU A 336 -15.35 12.58 5.07
CA LEU A 336 -16.29 12.72 3.96
C LEU A 336 -15.88 11.79 2.82
N ILE A 337 -16.82 10.99 2.35
CA ILE A 337 -16.64 10.13 1.16
C ILE A 337 -16.74 11.02 -0.07
N THR A 338 -15.65 11.11 -0.82
CA THR A 338 -15.55 11.92 -2.04
C THR A 338 -14.86 11.12 -3.14
N PRO A 339 -15.23 11.34 -4.41
CA PRO A 339 -14.57 10.70 -5.55
C PRO A 339 -13.31 11.48 -5.98
N ASN A 340 -12.50 11.93 -5.01
CA ASN A 340 -11.42 12.87 -5.27
C ASN A 340 -10.17 12.49 -4.48
N ILE A 341 -9.03 12.93 -4.99
CA ILE A 341 -7.81 13.16 -4.22
C ILE A 341 -7.56 14.67 -4.24
N GLN A 342 -7.38 15.27 -3.06
CA GLN A 342 -7.15 16.70 -2.93
C GLN A 342 -5.79 17.10 -3.51
N SER A 343 -5.74 18.29 -4.10
CA SER A 343 -4.49 18.93 -4.50
C SER A 343 -4.04 19.90 -3.41
N PHE A 344 -2.76 19.87 -3.09
CA PHE A 344 -2.16 20.82 -2.15
C PHE A 344 -0.67 21.00 -2.43
N GLU A 345 -0.13 22.07 -1.88
CA GLU A 345 1.28 22.41 -1.99
C GLU A 345 1.76 22.97 -0.64
N MET A 346 2.92 22.52 -0.18
CA MET A 346 3.50 22.97 1.07
C MET A 346 5.02 22.88 1.07
N THR A 347 5.65 23.56 2.00
CA THR A 347 7.07 23.40 2.27
C THR A 347 7.27 23.15 3.76
N ILE A 348 7.92 22.04 4.10
CA ILE A 348 8.35 21.74 5.45
C ILE A 348 9.84 22.06 5.55
N VAL A 349 10.18 23.05 6.37
CA VAL A 349 11.57 23.43 6.62
C VAL A 349 12.17 22.49 7.65
N TYR A 350 13.22 21.78 7.27
CA TYR A 350 13.96 20.93 8.17
C TYR A 350 15.21 21.69 8.66
N PRO A 351 15.40 21.86 9.98
CA PRO A 351 16.57 22.56 10.49
C PRO A 351 17.86 21.82 10.07
N ASN A 352 18.84 22.59 9.60
CA ASN A 352 20.18 22.10 9.22
C ASN A 352 20.26 21.18 7.98
N VAL A 353 19.28 21.18 7.11
CA VAL A 353 19.42 20.60 5.76
C VAL A 353 19.88 21.74 4.83
N VAL A 354 21.18 21.79 4.56
CA VAL A 354 21.79 22.67 3.55
C VAL A 354 22.06 21.89 2.29
#